data_d2fe65450def4175e3109f96cd42a4ca
#
_entry.id   d2fe65450def4175e3109f96cd42a4ca
#
_cell.length_a   1.000
_cell.length_b   1.000
_cell.length_c   1.000
_cell.angle_alpha   90.00
_cell.angle_beta   90.00
_cell.angle_gamma   90.00
#
_symmetry.space_group_name_H-M   'P 1'
#
loop_
_entity.id
_entity.type
_entity.pdbx_description
1 polymer ?
#
loop_
_entity_poly.entity_id
_entity_poly.type
_entity_poly.pdbx_seq_one_letter_code
_entity_poly.pdbx_strand_id
1 'polypeptide(L)'
;MPRLNRRHFLAGTATLLAQPVFAQDNPWQTVADRARALDQCHAVMIHQGGVQRVSEVFRGPAISRAVPVKSVSKTIVAALTGAALDRGEIPLVNAPLGDIAPRLIPQGADARVGTITIEDLVTMQAGLERTSGPNYGGWISSSNWVANALLRPFVAEPGARMLYSTGSFHILGAVLSEVSGESLLTLARTRLGRPLGIDIPAWTRDPQGRYLGGNEMALTPPGMIRFGELYRQNGQWDGTQVLSRDWINASLQTRTRSPFSGLDYGYGWFLGRSGGDQYALARGYGGQIICIAPSLQMTVAITSDPTRPARSGGYFGDLMALIEGAILPAARIELA
;
A
#
# COMPACT_ATOMS: atom_id res chain seq x y z
N MET A 1 -66.95 52.81 -45.15
CA MET A 1 -66.43 52.86 -43.80
C MET A 1 -66.84 51.60 -43.06
N PRO A 2 -65.92 50.71 -42.71
CA PRO A 2 -66.19 49.78 -41.68
C PRO A 2 -65.12 49.89 -40.58
N ARG A 3 -65.56 49.62 -39.37
CA ARG A 3 -64.90 49.83 -38.10
C ARG A 3 -63.80 48.73 -37.78
N LEU A 4 -62.64 49.15 -37.28
CA LEU A 4 -61.61 48.31 -36.77
C LEU A 4 -62.04 47.67 -35.41
N ASN A 5 -61.86 46.32 -35.34
CA ASN A 5 -62.15 45.53 -34.16
C ASN A 5 -60.85 45.30 -33.38
N ARG A 6 -60.80 45.69 -32.09
CA ARG A 6 -59.67 45.54 -31.19
C ARG A 6 -59.64 44.07 -30.66
N ARG A 7 -58.64 43.31 -31.08
CA ARG A 7 -58.32 42.01 -30.45
C ARG A 7 -57.44 42.24 -29.26
N HIS A 8 -57.93 41.84 -28.12
CA HIS A 8 -57.18 41.80 -26.87
C HIS A 8 -56.10 40.73 -26.93
N PHE A 9 -54.86 41.11 -26.78
CA PHE A 9 -53.69 40.19 -26.55
C PHE A 9 -53.59 39.89 -25.05
N LEU A 10 -53.99 38.67 -24.62
CA LEU A 10 -53.75 38.19 -23.30
C LEU A 10 -52.31 37.62 -23.26
N ALA A 11 -51.38 38.36 -22.67
CA ALA A 11 -50.05 37.90 -22.37
C ALA A 11 -50.12 36.99 -21.13
N GLY A 12 -50.09 35.68 -21.34
CA GLY A 12 -49.92 34.70 -20.25
C GLY A 12 -48.47 34.70 -19.77
N THR A 13 -48.25 35.25 -18.59
CA THR A 13 -46.97 35.11 -17.86
C THR A 13 -46.83 33.68 -17.35
N ALA A 14 -46.06 32.86 -18.04
CA ALA A 14 -45.66 31.56 -17.53
C ALA A 14 -44.59 31.76 -16.44
N THR A 15 -45.01 31.64 -15.16
CA THR A 15 -44.10 31.61 -14.03
C THR A 15 -43.40 30.24 -14.03
N LEU A 16 -42.16 30.19 -14.51
CA LEU A 16 -41.28 29.07 -14.33
C LEU A 16 -40.93 28.94 -12.82
N LEU A 17 -41.62 28.04 -12.13
CA LEU A 17 -41.23 27.61 -10.81
C LEU A 17 -39.88 26.88 -10.95
N ALA A 18 -38.78 27.58 -10.65
CA ALA A 18 -37.50 26.96 -10.45
C ALA A 18 -37.61 25.99 -9.24
N GLN A 19 -37.68 24.70 -9.50
CA GLN A 19 -37.55 23.72 -8.43
C GLN A 19 -36.18 23.91 -7.80
N PRO A 20 -36.06 23.89 -6.44
CA PRO A 20 -34.78 23.89 -5.79
C PRO A 20 -34.05 22.64 -6.25
N VAL A 21 -32.96 22.80 -6.98
CA VAL A 21 -31.96 21.76 -7.20
C VAL A 21 -31.38 21.53 -5.82
N PHE A 22 -31.84 20.50 -5.14
CA PHE A 22 -31.13 20.01 -3.97
C PHE A 22 -29.73 19.68 -4.46
N ALA A 23 -28.75 20.46 -4.01
CA ALA A 23 -27.35 20.14 -4.24
C ALA A 23 -27.16 18.72 -3.70
N GLN A 24 -26.95 17.76 -4.60
CA GLN A 24 -26.62 16.40 -4.22
C GLN A 24 -25.35 16.52 -3.37
N ASP A 25 -25.45 16.15 -2.09
CA ASP A 25 -24.32 16.24 -1.18
C ASP A 25 -23.14 15.55 -1.83
N ASN A 26 -22.06 16.29 -2.07
CA ASN A 26 -20.87 15.74 -2.69
C ASN A 26 -20.30 14.64 -1.78
N PRO A 27 -20.38 13.37 -2.17
CA PRO A 27 -19.97 12.26 -1.29
C PRO A 27 -18.51 12.36 -0.88
N TRP A 28 -17.68 13.01 -1.68
CA TRP A 28 -16.27 13.24 -1.40
C TRP A 28 -16.05 14.30 -0.32
N GLN A 29 -16.96 15.28 -0.19
CA GLN A 29 -16.92 16.22 0.92
C GLN A 29 -17.19 15.51 2.26
N THR A 30 -18.18 14.62 2.30
CA THR A 30 -18.45 13.77 3.47
C THR A 30 -17.26 12.91 3.85
N VAL A 31 -16.56 12.35 2.87
CA VAL A 31 -15.31 11.59 3.08
C VAL A 31 -14.23 12.48 3.72
N ALA A 32 -14.01 13.68 3.17
CA ALA A 32 -13.01 14.63 3.69
C ALA A 32 -13.34 15.05 5.14
N ASP A 33 -14.60 15.32 5.44
CA ASP A 33 -15.03 15.73 6.79
C ASP A 33 -14.88 14.60 7.81
N ARG A 34 -15.22 13.36 7.44
CA ARG A 34 -14.97 12.18 8.29
C ARG A 34 -13.48 11.96 8.53
N ALA A 35 -12.65 12.10 7.50
CA ALA A 35 -11.20 11.97 7.65
C ALA A 35 -10.62 13.08 8.55
N ARG A 36 -11.11 14.32 8.42
CA ARG A 36 -10.72 15.46 9.25
C ARG A 36 -11.04 15.26 10.73
N ALA A 37 -12.13 14.56 11.03
CA ALA A 37 -12.54 14.23 12.40
C ALA A 37 -11.61 13.20 13.07
N LEU A 38 -10.81 12.45 12.32
CA LEU A 38 -9.83 11.50 12.84
C LEU A 38 -8.58 12.26 13.29
N ASP A 39 -8.34 12.35 14.58
CA ASP A 39 -7.31 13.20 15.20
C ASP A 39 -5.86 12.84 14.81
N GLN A 40 -5.59 11.59 14.43
CA GLN A 40 -4.29 11.13 13.94
C GLN A 40 -4.12 11.32 12.43
N CYS A 41 -5.21 11.56 11.68
CA CYS A 41 -5.15 11.68 10.21
C CYS A 41 -4.48 13.00 9.81
N HIS A 42 -3.40 12.92 9.04
CA HIS A 42 -2.70 14.10 8.54
C HIS A 42 -3.22 14.54 7.17
N ALA A 43 -3.29 13.62 6.22
CA ALA A 43 -3.76 13.93 4.88
C ALA A 43 -4.47 12.73 4.24
N VAL A 44 -5.41 13.03 3.36
CA VAL A 44 -6.09 12.07 2.49
C VAL A 44 -6.01 12.55 1.06
N MET A 45 -5.59 11.67 0.15
CA MET A 45 -5.65 11.87 -1.28
C MET A 45 -6.37 10.69 -1.92
N ILE A 46 -7.32 10.97 -2.82
CA ILE A 46 -8.13 9.95 -3.50
C ILE A 46 -8.14 10.27 -4.99
N HIS A 47 -7.81 9.26 -5.78
CA HIS A 47 -7.97 9.27 -7.23
C HIS A 47 -8.98 8.20 -7.64
N GLN A 48 -9.84 8.53 -8.60
CA GLN A 48 -10.78 7.60 -9.20
C GLN A 48 -10.89 7.86 -10.70
N GLY A 49 -10.71 6.82 -11.51
CA GLY A 49 -10.77 6.95 -12.97
C GLY A 49 -9.72 7.92 -13.54
N GLY A 50 -8.57 8.10 -12.86
CA GLY A 50 -7.55 9.07 -13.23
C GLY A 50 -7.83 10.50 -12.75
N VAL A 51 -8.98 10.76 -12.11
CA VAL A 51 -9.38 12.09 -11.60
C VAL A 51 -9.10 12.17 -10.09
N GLN A 52 -8.50 13.28 -9.65
CA GLN A 52 -8.35 13.57 -8.23
C GLN A 52 -9.70 13.99 -7.64
N ARG A 53 -10.22 13.19 -6.69
CA ARG A 53 -11.49 13.44 -6.00
C ARG A 53 -11.31 14.18 -4.68
N VAL A 54 -10.27 13.80 -3.93
CA VAL A 54 -9.93 14.44 -2.65
C VAL A 54 -8.42 14.70 -2.62
N SER A 55 -8.02 15.83 -2.08
CA SER A 55 -6.62 16.17 -1.80
C SER A 55 -6.58 17.16 -0.63
N GLU A 56 -6.66 16.65 0.59
CA GLU A 56 -6.80 17.43 1.80
C GLU A 56 -5.65 17.14 2.77
N VAL A 57 -5.11 18.21 3.34
CA VAL A 57 -4.16 18.16 4.46
C VAL A 57 -4.86 18.77 5.67
N PHE A 58 -5.09 17.95 6.68
CA PHE A 58 -5.75 18.39 7.93
C PHE A 58 -4.73 18.79 8.99
N ARG A 59 -3.61 18.07 9.02
CA ARG A 59 -2.53 18.20 10.02
C ARG A 59 -1.21 17.74 9.41
N GLY A 60 -0.12 17.98 10.11
CA GLY A 60 1.20 17.47 9.73
C GLY A 60 1.82 18.20 8.53
N PRO A 61 2.72 17.54 7.80
CA PRO A 61 3.47 18.16 6.71
C PRO A 61 2.61 18.44 5.47
N ALA A 62 3.06 19.39 4.65
CA ALA A 62 2.48 19.67 3.35
C ALA A 62 2.47 18.42 2.45
N ILE A 63 1.51 18.32 1.53
CA ILE A 63 1.29 17.14 0.68
C ILE A 63 2.49 16.83 -0.24
N SER A 64 3.31 17.83 -0.54
CA SER A 64 4.53 17.68 -1.35
C SER A 64 5.73 17.14 -0.55
N ARG A 65 5.61 17.01 0.77
CA ARG A 65 6.69 16.54 1.63
C ARG A 65 6.63 15.02 1.81
N ALA A 66 7.76 14.35 1.61
CA ALA A 66 7.88 12.93 1.93
C ALA A 66 7.75 12.70 3.44
N VAL A 67 6.93 11.74 3.82
CA VAL A 67 6.67 11.34 5.21
C VAL A 67 7.00 9.86 5.41
N PRO A 68 7.40 9.43 6.62
CA PRO A 68 7.65 8.02 6.90
C PRO A 68 6.41 7.17 6.64
N VAL A 69 6.49 6.25 5.68
CA VAL A 69 5.35 5.35 5.36
C VAL A 69 5.37 4.05 6.16
N LYS A 70 6.40 3.88 7.01
CA LYS A 70 6.52 2.72 7.90
C LYS A 70 6.42 1.41 7.11
N SER A 71 5.60 0.47 7.54
CA SER A 71 5.49 -0.86 6.92
C SER A 71 4.84 -0.90 5.52
N VAL A 72 4.35 0.22 4.98
CA VAL A 72 4.06 0.34 3.54
C VAL A 72 5.31 0.02 2.72
N SER A 73 6.51 0.25 3.28
CA SER A 73 7.81 -0.17 2.71
C SER A 73 7.82 -1.64 2.28
N LYS A 74 7.10 -2.53 2.99
CA LYS A 74 7.01 -3.95 2.63
C LYS A 74 6.38 -4.15 1.25
N THR A 75 5.32 -3.43 0.97
CA THR A 75 4.65 -3.50 -0.33
C THR A 75 5.56 -3.00 -1.47
N ILE A 76 6.38 -1.98 -1.18
CA ILE A 76 7.39 -1.48 -2.13
C ILE A 76 8.47 -2.54 -2.38
N VAL A 77 8.97 -3.21 -1.34
CA VAL A 77 9.95 -4.29 -1.49
C VAL A 77 9.35 -5.50 -2.20
N ALA A 78 8.07 -5.83 -1.96
CA ALA A 78 7.36 -6.84 -2.74
C ALA A 78 7.31 -6.46 -4.24
N ALA A 79 7.02 -5.21 -4.58
CA ALA A 79 7.07 -4.75 -5.97
C ALA A 79 8.47 -4.90 -6.59
N LEU A 80 9.53 -4.61 -5.82
CA LEU A 80 10.92 -4.83 -6.27
C LEU A 80 11.24 -6.31 -6.47
N THR A 81 10.62 -7.22 -5.68
CA THR A 81 10.73 -8.66 -5.88
C THR A 81 10.11 -9.08 -7.21
N GLY A 82 8.95 -8.54 -7.56
CA GLY A 82 8.35 -8.73 -8.88
C GLY A 82 9.24 -8.25 -10.01
N ALA A 83 9.81 -7.05 -9.86
CA ALA A 83 10.75 -6.52 -10.85
C ALA A 83 12.03 -7.38 -10.99
N ALA A 84 12.47 -8.07 -9.94
CA ALA A 84 13.60 -8.98 -9.99
C ALA A 84 13.25 -10.30 -10.71
N LEU A 85 12.04 -10.81 -10.50
CA LEU A 85 11.49 -11.95 -11.25
C LEU A 85 11.34 -11.62 -12.73
N ASP A 86 10.75 -10.46 -13.05
CA ASP A 86 10.57 -10.00 -14.45
C ASP A 86 11.90 -9.86 -15.20
N ARG A 87 13.01 -9.68 -14.49
CA ARG A 87 14.37 -9.56 -15.02
C ARG A 87 15.15 -10.87 -15.01
N GLY A 88 14.59 -11.94 -14.45
CA GLY A 88 15.25 -13.22 -14.28
C GLY A 88 16.38 -13.22 -13.22
N GLU A 89 16.48 -12.20 -12.39
CA GLU A 89 17.44 -12.12 -11.27
C GLU A 89 17.08 -13.11 -10.17
N ILE A 90 15.78 -13.35 -9.99
CA ILE A 90 15.20 -14.44 -9.20
C ILE A 90 14.45 -15.33 -10.19
N PRO A 91 14.79 -16.63 -10.29
CA PRO A 91 14.21 -17.48 -11.33
C PRO A 91 12.72 -17.79 -11.08
N LEU A 92 12.34 -18.01 -9.82
CA LEU A 92 10.97 -18.35 -9.43
C LEU A 92 10.69 -17.83 -8.01
N VAL A 93 9.44 -17.50 -7.72
CA VAL A 93 9.05 -17.02 -6.39
C VAL A 93 9.16 -18.12 -5.31
N ASN A 94 9.06 -19.38 -5.69
CA ASN A 94 9.26 -20.52 -4.79
C ASN A 94 10.73 -21.00 -4.73
N ALA A 95 11.67 -20.27 -5.29
CA ALA A 95 13.09 -20.59 -5.17
C ALA A 95 13.57 -20.47 -3.72
N PRO A 96 14.29 -21.45 -3.18
CA PRO A 96 14.73 -21.46 -1.78
C PRO A 96 15.91 -20.49 -1.56
N LEU A 97 15.98 -19.94 -0.34
CA LEU A 97 17.03 -19.00 0.07
C LEU A 97 18.43 -19.60 -0.09
N GLY A 98 18.57 -20.91 0.17
CA GLY A 98 19.83 -21.62 0.03
C GLY A 98 20.39 -21.63 -1.39
N ASP A 99 19.53 -21.57 -2.40
CA ASP A 99 19.94 -21.55 -3.81
C ASP A 99 20.17 -20.11 -4.29
N ILE A 100 19.35 -19.15 -3.83
CA ILE A 100 19.34 -17.78 -4.34
C ILE A 100 20.39 -16.90 -3.66
N ALA A 101 20.55 -17.02 -2.34
CA ALA A 101 21.44 -16.15 -1.56
C ALA A 101 22.08 -16.92 -0.38
N PRO A 102 22.84 -18.02 -0.63
CA PRO A 102 23.41 -18.85 0.43
C PRO A 102 24.35 -18.07 1.36
N ARG A 103 24.98 -17.00 0.88
CA ARG A 103 25.89 -16.15 1.67
C ARG A 103 25.18 -15.37 2.77
N LEU A 104 23.86 -15.19 2.69
CA LEU A 104 23.08 -14.54 3.74
C LEU A 104 22.82 -15.46 4.93
N ILE A 105 22.90 -16.78 4.73
CA ILE A 105 22.63 -17.77 5.78
C ILE A 105 23.84 -17.83 6.72
N PRO A 106 23.67 -17.44 8.01
CA PRO A 106 24.78 -17.44 8.94
C PRO A 106 25.15 -18.85 9.36
N GLN A 107 26.41 -19.03 9.73
CA GLN A 107 26.84 -20.27 10.37
C GLN A 107 26.03 -20.54 11.65
N GLY A 108 25.62 -21.78 11.87
CA GLY A 108 24.80 -22.19 13.01
C GLY A 108 23.28 -21.95 12.83
N ALA A 109 22.83 -21.47 11.67
CA ALA A 109 21.41 -21.46 11.37
C ALA A 109 20.83 -22.88 11.26
N ASP A 110 19.55 -23.04 11.65
CA ASP A 110 18.81 -24.29 11.43
C ASP A 110 18.82 -24.63 9.92
N ALA A 111 18.98 -25.90 9.58
CA ALA A 111 19.07 -26.37 8.19
C ALA A 111 17.83 -25.96 7.36
N ARG A 112 16.66 -25.83 7.98
CA ARG A 112 15.41 -25.36 7.32
C ARG A 112 15.50 -23.93 6.81
N VAL A 113 16.43 -23.11 7.30
CA VAL A 113 16.63 -21.74 6.79
C VAL A 113 16.93 -21.76 5.31
N GLY A 114 17.71 -22.75 4.84
CA GLY A 114 18.00 -22.91 3.41
C GLY A 114 16.78 -23.24 2.55
N THR A 115 15.72 -23.80 3.13
CA THR A 115 14.49 -24.17 2.42
C THR A 115 13.43 -23.08 2.41
N ILE A 116 13.60 -22.00 3.18
CA ILE A 116 12.69 -20.83 3.14
C ILE A 116 12.69 -20.26 1.72
N THR A 117 11.53 -20.12 1.11
CA THR A 117 11.39 -19.60 -0.25
C THR A 117 11.25 -18.08 -0.27
N ILE A 118 11.44 -17.48 -1.44
CA ILE A 118 11.12 -16.06 -1.66
C ILE A 118 9.64 -15.80 -1.40
N GLU A 119 8.75 -16.76 -1.75
CA GLU A 119 7.32 -16.68 -1.44
C GLU A 119 7.07 -16.65 0.07
N ASP A 120 7.75 -17.50 0.85
CA ASP A 120 7.62 -17.48 2.31
C ASP A 120 8.05 -16.15 2.93
N LEU A 121 9.07 -15.52 2.37
CA LEU A 121 9.52 -14.20 2.83
C LEU A 121 8.52 -13.10 2.50
N VAL A 122 8.03 -13.03 1.26
CA VAL A 122 7.13 -11.97 0.80
C VAL A 122 5.72 -12.10 1.39
N THR A 123 5.32 -13.31 1.80
CA THR A 123 4.06 -13.59 2.50
C THR A 123 4.19 -13.62 4.02
N MET A 124 5.42 -13.43 4.55
CA MET A 124 5.74 -13.52 5.99
C MET A 124 5.41 -14.90 6.59
N GLN A 125 5.62 -15.97 5.82
CA GLN A 125 5.42 -17.35 6.22
C GLN A 125 6.75 -18.13 6.41
N ALA A 126 7.86 -17.42 6.65
CA ALA A 126 9.19 -18.02 6.82
C ALA A 126 9.29 -19.02 8.00
N GLY A 127 8.30 -19.12 8.86
CA GLY A 127 8.28 -20.03 10.01
C GLY A 127 9.11 -19.58 11.21
N LEU A 128 10.03 -18.64 11.04
CA LEU A 128 10.89 -18.11 12.08
C LEU A 128 10.12 -17.22 13.07
N GLU A 129 10.55 -17.21 14.33
CA GLU A 129 10.03 -16.27 15.31
C GLU A 129 10.12 -14.83 14.77
N ARG A 130 9.01 -14.10 14.83
CA ARG A 130 8.92 -12.75 14.27
C ARG A 130 9.87 -11.76 14.93
N THR A 131 10.40 -10.81 14.16
CA THR A 131 11.19 -9.68 14.67
C THR A 131 10.33 -8.45 14.99
N SER A 132 9.04 -8.45 14.67
CA SER A 132 8.14 -7.32 14.88
C SER A 132 7.48 -7.34 16.27
N GLY A 133 6.85 -6.23 16.66
CA GLY A 133 6.20 -6.09 17.96
C GLY A 133 7.24 -6.02 19.10
N PRO A 134 7.08 -6.79 20.19
CA PRO A 134 8.01 -6.74 21.33
C PRO A 134 9.46 -7.03 20.97
N ASN A 135 9.70 -7.84 19.94
CA ASN A 135 11.03 -8.25 19.50
C ASN A 135 11.76 -7.21 18.63
N TYR A 136 11.06 -6.15 18.19
CA TYR A 136 11.60 -5.20 17.21
C TYR A 136 12.82 -4.45 17.74
N GLY A 137 12.76 -3.93 18.96
CA GLY A 137 13.86 -3.20 19.59
C GLY A 137 15.12 -4.03 19.71
N GLY A 138 15.00 -5.27 20.23
CA GLY A 138 16.15 -6.19 20.35
C GLY A 138 16.74 -6.58 18.99
N TRP A 139 15.90 -6.75 17.98
CA TRP A 139 16.36 -7.06 16.63
C TRP A 139 17.17 -5.93 16.00
N ILE A 140 16.65 -4.68 15.99
CA ILE A 140 17.35 -3.54 15.39
C ILE A 140 18.58 -3.07 16.19
N SER A 141 18.70 -3.50 17.45
CA SER A 141 19.90 -3.26 18.28
C SER A 141 20.99 -4.31 18.07
N SER A 142 20.71 -5.39 17.30
CA SER A 142 21.70 -6.41 17.02
C SER A 142 22.74 -5.93 16.01
N SER A 143 23.94 -6.55 16.06
CA SER A 143 25.05 -6.19 15.18
C SER A 143 24.87 -6.65 13.72
N ASN A 144 23.95 -7.58 13.43
CA ASN A 144 23.61 -8.04 12.07
C ASN A 144 22.15 -8.45 12.01
N TRP A 145 21.33 -7.61 11.36
CA TRP A 145 19.88 -7.80 11.34
C TRP A 145 19.43 -9.01 10.52
N VAL A 146 20.12 -9.31 9.42
CA VAL A 146 19.84 -10.51 8.62
C VAL A 146 20.17 -11.77 9.41
N ALA A 147 21.38 -11.85 9.95
CA ALA A 147 21.81 -13.02 10.72
C ALA A 147 20.93 -13.21 11.97
N ASN A 148 20.62 -12.14 12.71
CA ASN A 148 19.74 -12.21 13.88
C ASN A 148 18.35 -12.74 13.53
N ALA A 149 17.79 -12.35 12.38
CA ALA A 149 16.49 -12.84 11.95
C ALA A 149 16.53 -14.31 11.52
N LEU A 150 17.59 -14.74 10.81
CA LEU A 150 17.75 -16.12 10.33
C LEU A 150 18.18 -17.12 11.43
N LEU A 151 18.76 -16.64 12.54
CA LEU A 151 19.13 -17.46 13.70
C LEU A 151 17.98 -17.65 14.71
N ARG A 152 16.81 -17.02 14.46
CA ARG A 152 15.67 -17.20 15.35
C ARG A 152 15.09 -18.60 15.27
N PRO A 153 14.50 -19.11 16.38
CA PRO A 153 13.89 -20.42 16.37
C PRO A 153 12.69 -20.46 15.39
N PHE A 154 12.49 -21.62 14.77
CA PHE A 154 11.26 -21.91 14.07
C PHE A 154 10.11 -22.10 15.06
N VAL A 155 9.01 -21.41 14.85
CA VAL A 155 7.76 -21.48 15.61
C VAL A 155 6.59 -21.97 14.74
N ALA A 156 6.86 -22.24 13.47
CA ALA A 156 6.03 -22.92 12.50
C ALA A 156 6.92 -23.48 11.38
N GLU A 157 6.39 -24.39 10.56
CA GLU A 157 7.06 -24.77 9.32
C GLU A 157 7.00 -23.63 8.30
N PRO A 158 8.02 -23.46 7.42
CA PRO A 158 7.95 -22.55 6.28
C PRO A 158 6.68 -22.79 5.46
N GLY A 159 6.02 -21.75 5.02
CA GLY A 159 4.76 -21.80 4.28
C GLY A 159 3.49 -22.02 5.11
N ALA A 160 3.60 -22.38 6.40
CA ALA A 160 2.41 -22.84 7.15
C ALA A 160 1.46 -21.71 7.56
N ARG A 161 1.93 -20.61 8.11
CA ARG A 161 1.11 -19.50 8.60
C ARG A 161 1.84 -18.18 8.62
N MET A 162 1.09 -17.09 8.55
CA MET A 162 1.65 -15.74 8.67
C MET A 162 2.21 -15.49 10.08
N LEU A 163 3.47 -15.10 10.11
CA LEU A 163 4.19 -14.58 11.27
C LEU A 163 4.70 -13.18 10.91
N TYR A 164 3.87 -12.15 11.14
CA TYR A 164 4.20 -10.79 10.72
C TYR A 164 5.58 -10.37 11.22
N SER A 165 6.54 -10.24 10.32
CA SER A 165 7.96 -10.00 10.64
C SER A 165 8.60 -8.99 9.70
N THR A 166 9.13 -7.91 10.27
CA THR A 166 9.93 -6.95 9.49
C THR A 166 11.25 -7.58 9.03
N GLY A 167 11.79 -8.54 9.80
CA GLY A 167 12.97 -9.30 9.41
C GLY A 167 12.80 -10.10 8.13
N SER A 168 11.63 -10.70 7.87
CA SER A 168 11.38 -11.41 6.61
C SER A 168 11.56 -10.48 5.42
N PHE A 169 11.03 -9.27 5.47
CA PHE A 169 11.21 -8.28 4.41
C PHE A 169 12.61 -7.66 4.38
N HIS A 170 13.32 -7.62 5.51
CA HIS A 170 14.72 -7.20 5.51
C HIS A 170 15.63 -8.25 4.86
N ILE A 171 15.39 -9.53 5.13
CA ILE A 171 16.06 -10.65 4.44
C ILE A 171 15.76 -10.55 2.93
N LEU A 172 14.50 -10.36 2.56
CA LEU A 172 14.11 -10.19 1.15
C LEU A 172 14.82 -9.00 0.49
N GLY A 173 14.93 -7.86 1.16
CA GLY A 173 15.71 -6.71 0.69
C GLY A 173 17.20 -7.00 0.54
N ALA A 174 17.77 -7.82 1.44
CA ALA A 174 19.16 -8.28 1.33
C ALA A 174 19.34 -9.23 0.14
N VAL A 175 18.40 -10.17 -0.09
CA VAL A 175 18.38 -11.04 -1.27
C VAL A 175 18.36 -10.19 -2.56
N LEU A 176 17.45 -9.24 -2.66
CA LEU A 176 17.35 -8.36 -3.82
C LEU A 176 18.68 -7.63 -4.10
N SER A 177 19.34 -7.16 -3.03
CA SER A 177 20.64 -6.50 -3.18
C SER A 177 21.74 -7.46 -3.62
N GLU A 178 21.71 -8.72 -3.17
CA GLU A 178 22.71 -9.73 -3.54
C GLU A 178 22.55 -10.19 -4.99
N VAL A 179 21.34 -10.50 -5.43
CA VAL A 179 21.09 -11.02 -6.79
C VAL A 179 21.24 -9.94 -7.87
N SER A 180 20.98 -8.67 -7.54
CA SER A 180 21.13 -7.57 -8.50
C SER A 180 22.50 -6.91 -8.47
N GLY A 181 23.28 -7.08 -7.40
CA GLY A 181 24.53 -6.32 -7.17
C GLY A 181 24.29 -4.84 -6.81
N GLU A 182 23.04 -4.40 -6.57
CA GLU A 182 22.68 -3.02 -6.34
C GLU A 182 22.10 -2.83 -4.94
N SER A 183 22.23 -1.62 -4.38
CA SER A 183 21.57 -1.29 -3.11
C SER A 183 20.04 -1.25 -3.28
N LEU A 184 19.30 -1.61 -2.21
CA LEU A 184 17.82 -1.54 -2.23
C LEU A 184 17.31 -0.13 -2.57
N LEU A 185 18.05 0.93 -2.19
CA LEU A 185 17.73 2.31 -2.57
C LEU A 185 17.88 2.53 -4.08
N THR A 186 18.96 2.02 -4.68
CA THR A 186 19.18 2.10 -6.14
C THR A 186 18.05 1.38 -6.87
N LEU A 187 17.71 0.16 -6.45
CA LEU A 187 16.61 -0.62 -7.00
C LEU A 187 15.28 0.14 -6.90
N ALA A 188 14.96 0.69 -5.73
CA ALA A 188 13.72 1.44 -5.52
C ALA A 188 13.66 2.67 -6.44
N ARG A 189 14.75 3.41 -6.58
CA ARG A 189 14.82 4.59 -7.43
C ARG A 189 14.76 4.27 -8.92
N THR A 190 15.48 3.25 -9.37
CA THR A 190 15.60 2.93 -10.80
C THR A 190 14.40 2.17 -11.33
N ARG A 191 13.84 1.22 -10.55
CA ARG A 191 12.79 0.32 -10.99
C ARG A 191 11.37 0.84 -10.71
N LEU A 192 11.21 1.69 -9.71
CA LEU A 192 9.91 2.28 -9.35
C LEU A 192 9.94 3.80 -9.36
N GLY A 193 10.90 4.42 -8.66
CA GLY A 193 10.95 5.86 -8.50
C GLY A 193 10.99 6.62 -9.83
N ARG A 194 11.95 6.30 -10.69
CA ARG A 194 12.13 6.97 -11.99
C ARG A 194 10.94 6.74 -12.93
N PRO A 195 10.47 5.50 -13.16
CA PRO A 195 9.31 5.28 -14.03
C PRO A 195 8.05 5.99 -13.55
N LEU A 196 7.79 6.01 -12.24
CA LEU A 196 6.59 6.59 -11.65
C LEU A 196 6.73 8.10 -11.34
N GLY A 197 7.90 8.68 -11.54
CA GLY A 197 8.17 10.07 -11.14
C GLY A 197 8.08 10.27 -9.61
N ILE A 198 8.44 9.24 -8.82
CA ILE A 198 8.46 9.29 -7.35
C ILE A 198 9.89 9.52 -6.88
N ASP A 199 10.10 10.58 -6.11
CA ASP A 199 11.36 10.75 -5.38
C ASP A 199 11.37 9.87 -4.14
N ILE A 200 12.39 9.00 -4.02
CA ILE A 200 12.58 8.08 -2.90
C ILE A 200 13.86 8.50 -2.16
N PRO A 201 13.74 9.17 -1.02
CA PRO A 201 14.90 9.55 -0.21
C PRO A 201 15.57 8.31 0.41
N ALA A 202 16.84 8.45 0.78
CA ALA A 202 17.54 7.41 1.55
C ALA A 202 16.90 7.26 2.93
N TRP A 203 16.91 6.02 3.45
CA TRP A 203 16.34 5.69 4.76
C TRP A 203 17.31 4.86 5.60
N THR A 204 16.86 4.34 6.72
CA THR A 204 17.65 3.58 7.70
C THR A 204 18.38 2.39 7.06
N ARG A 205 19.64 2.19 7.46
CA ARG A 205 20.48 1.02 7.10
C ARG A 205 20.76 0.14 8.31
N ASP A 206 20.98 -1.14 8.03
CA ASP A 206 21.54 -2.06 9.03
C ASP A 206 23.03 -1.80 9.27
N PRO A 207 23.65 -2.42 10.28
CA PRO A 207 25.09 -2.29 10.55
C PRO A 207 26.00 -2.77 9.41
N GLN A 208 25.47 -3.58 8.46
CA GLN A 208 26.18 -4.01 7.24
C GLN A 208 26.00 -3.03 6.07
N GLY A 209 25.29 -1.92 6.29
CA GLY A 209 25.05 -0.89 5.27
C GLY A 209 23.88 -1.18 4.33
N ARG A 210 23.10 -2.27 4.53
CA ARG A 210 21.91 -2.58 3.73
C ARG A 210 20.74 -1.74 4.18
N TYR A 211 19.97 -1.20 3.23
CA TYR A 211 18.74 -0.48 3.55
C TYR A 211 17.68 -1.39 4.15
N LEU A 212 16.98 -0.92 5.18
CA LEU A 212 15.93 -1.69 5.88
C LEU A 212 14.79 -2.06 4.93
N GLY A 213 14.61 -3.35 4.65
CA GLY A 213 13.67 -3.82 3.64
C GLY A 213 12.19 -3.67 4.01
N GLY A 214 11.84 -3.60 5.29
CA GLY A 214 10.42 -3.69 5.70
C GLY A 214 9.89 -2.49 6.46
N ASN A 215 10.64 -1.37 6.53
CA ASN A 215 10.23 -0.19 7.30
C ASN A 215 11.04 1.05 6.90
N GLU A 216 10.60 2.22 7.37
CA GLU A 216 11.30 3.52 7.35
C GLU A 216 11.52 4.17 5.98
N MET A 217 10.96 3.65 4.88
CA MET A 217 10.88 4.42 3.64
C MET A 217 10.02 5.67 3.85
N ALA A 218 10.24 6.69 3.05
CA ALA A 218 9.43 7.90 3.03
C ALA A 218 8.92 8.19 1.62
N LEU A 219 7.64 8.54 1.51
CA LEU A 219 6.98 8.92 0.26
C LEU A 219 6.10 10.15 0.50
N THR A 220 5.87 10.92 -0.56
CA THR A 220 4.80 11.92 -0.57
C THR A 220 3.44 11.25 -0.79
N PRO A 221 2.31 11.82 -0.33
CA PRO A 221 0.98 11.33 -0.70
C PRO A 221 0.76 11.18 -2.21
N PRO A 222 1.18 12.12 -3.08
CA PRO A 222 1.16 11.89 -4.54
C PRO A 222 2.00 10.70 -5.00
N GLY A 223 3.15 10.46 -4.37
CA GLY A 223 3.99 9.29 -4.64
C GLY A 223 3.30 7.99 -4.24
N MET A 224 2.58 7.98 -3.11
CA MET A 224 1.76 6.84 -2.68
C MET A 224 0.62 6.56 -3.67
N ILE A 225 -0.05 7.60 -4.18
CA ILE A 225 -1.06 7.47 -5.23
C ILE A 225 -0.47 6.84 -6.49
N ARG A 226 0.65 7.36 -7.01
CA ARG A 226 1.28 6.82 -8.23
C ARG A 226 1.67 5.36 -8.08
N PHE A 227 2.18 4.98 -6.91
CA PHE A 227 2.50 3.58 -6.62
C PHE A 227 1.23 2.70 -6.58
N GLY A 228 0.15 3.15 -5.95
CA GLY A 228 -1.13 2.44 -5.95
C GLY A 228 -1.75 2.35 -7.35
N GLU A 229 -1.69 3.42 -8.12
CA GLU A 229 -2.16 3.46 -9.51
C GLU A 229 -1.42 2.45 -10.41
N LEU A 230 -0.10 2.25 -10.22
CA LEU A 230 0.65 1.21 -10.90
C LEU A 230 -0.01 -0.17 -10.72
N TYR A 231 -0.38 -0.52 -9.50
CA TYR A 231 -1.07 -1.79 -9.22
C TYR A 231 -2.49 -1.82 -9.78
N ARG A 232 -3.24 -0.71 -9.64
CA ARG A 232 -4.59 -0.60 -10.19
C ARG A 232 -4.61 -0.75 -11.72
N GLN A 233 -3.57 -0.27 -12.41
CA GLN A 233 -3.41 -0.32 -13.86
C GLN A 233 -2.63 -1.56 -14.34
N ASN A 234 -2.66 -2.66 -13.58
CA ASN A 234 -2.00 -3.92 -13.95
C ASN A 234 -0.51 -3.79 -14.27
N GLY A 235 0.19 -2.95 -13.52
CA GLY A 235 1.63 -2.75 -13.67
C GLY A 235 2.05 -1.78 -14.76
N GLN A 236 1.10 -1.11 -15.40
CA GLN A 236 1.36 -0.08 -16.42
C GLN A 236 1.36 1.32 -15.82
N TRP A 237 2.25 2.17 -16.29
CA TRP A 237 2.32 3.58 -15.99
C TRP A 237 2.78 4.36 -17.21
N ASP A 238 2.01 5.37 -17.61
CA ASP A 238 2.31 6.22 -18.77
C ASP A 238 2.70 5.41 -20.03
N GLY A 239 1.90 4.38 -20.34
CA GLY A 239 2.10 3.49 -21.49
C GLY A 239 3.25 2.47 -21.34
N THR A 240 4.00 2.50 -20.23
CA THR A 240 5.12 1.59 -19.98
C THR A 240 4.73 0.50 -18.98
N GLN A 241 5.08 -0.77 -19.28
CA GLN A 241 4.94 -1.87 -18.31
C GLN A 241 6.12 -1.81 -17.33
N VAL A 242 5.86 -1.36 -16.10
CA VAL A 242 6.85 -1.21 -15.03
C VAL A 242 7.01 -2.50 -14.23
N LEU A 243 5.89 -3.21 -13.99
CA LEU A 243 5.83 -4.54 -13.37
C LEU A 243 4.96 -5.43 -14.25
N SER A 244 5.28 -6.71 -14.34
CA SER A 244 4.45 -7.66 -15.12
C SER A 244 3.02 -7.73 -14.58
N ARG A 245 2.08 -7.95 -15.48
CA ARG A 245 0.68 -8.20 -15.12
C ARG A 245 0.56 -9.45 -14.23
N ASP A 246 1.38 -10.46 -14.49
CA ASP A 246 1.39 -11.71 -13.74
C ASP A 246 1.79 -11.47 -12.28
N TRP A 247 2.81 -10.64 -12.04
CA TRP A 247 3.17 -10.25 -10.68
C TRP A 247 2.07 -9.48 -9.97
N ILE A 248 1.44 -8.51 -10.64
CA ILE A 248 0.33 -7.74 -10.08
C ILE A 248 -0.82 -8.68 -9.67
N ASN A 249 -1.24 -9.56 -10.59
CA ASN A 249 -2.30 -10.53 -10.34
C ASN A 249 -1.95 -11.46 -9.17
N ALA A 250 -0.74 -12.01 -9.15
CA ALA A 250 -0.28 -12.88 -8.07
C ALA A 250 -0.23 -12.18 -6.72
N SER A 251 0.16 -10.88 -6.71
CA SER A 251 0.23 -10.06 -5.50
C SER A 251 -1.13 -9.84 -4.84
N LEU A 252 -2.21 -9.82 -5.62
CA LEU A 252 -3.57 -9.57 -5.15
C LEU A 252 -4.38 -10.85 -4.90
N GLN A 253 -3.73 -12.03 -4.95
CA GLN A 253 -4.33 -13.30 -4.57
C GLN A 253 -4.04 -13.63 -3.11
N THR A 254 -5.00 -14.20 -2.42
CA THR A 254 -4.84 -14.69 -1.04
C THR A 254 -3.82 -15.81 -0.97
N ARG A 255 -2.75 -15.62 -0.18
CA ARG A 255 -1.74 -16.62 0.16
C ARG A 255 -1.82 -17.08 1.61
N THR A 256 -2.17 -16.17 2.49
CA THR A 256 -2.31 -16.41 3.92
C THR A 256 -3.28 -15.41 4.53
N ARG A 257 -3.51 -15.50 5.83
CA ARG A 257 -4.41 -14.60 6.57
C ARG A 257 -3.71 -13.98 7.76
N SER A 258 -3.92 -12.68 7.95
CA SER A 258 -3.39 -11.95 9.09
C SER A 258 -4.14 -12.30 10.38
N PRO A 259 -3.47 -12.83 11.42
CA PRO A 259 -4.12 -13.13 12.70
C PRO A 259 -4.47 -11.85 13.47
N PHE A 260 -3.96 -10.68 13.07
CA PHE A 260 -4.14 -9.42 13.79
C PHE A 260 -5.28 -8.56 13.24
N SER A 261 -5.51 -8.59 11.92
CA SER A 261 -6.54 -7.78 11.27
C SER A 261 -7.68 -8.60 10.70
N GLY A 262 -7.51 -9.92 10.59
CA GLY A 262 -8.49 -10.79 9.93
C GLY A 262 -8.54 -10.64 8.41
N LEU A 263 -7.75 -9.70 7.83
CA LEU A 263 -7.63 -9.55 6.39
C LEU A 263 -6.78 -10.67 5.81
N ASP A 264 -7.08 -11.07 4.59
CA ASP A 264 -6.21 -11.92 3.81
C ASP A 264 -4.92 -11.19 3.44
N TYR A 265 -3.91 -11.92 2.97
CA TYR A 265 -2.61 -11.35 2.61
C TYR A 265 -2.06 -12.05 1.36
N GLY A 266 -1.65 -11.22 0.41
CA GLY A 266 -0.95 -11.64 -0.81
C GLY A 266 0.54 -11.30 -0.76
N TYR A 267 1.13 -10.91 -1.88
CA TYR A 267 2.53 -10.47 -1.91
C TYR A 267 2.65 -9.01 -1.50
N GLY A 268 2.83 -8.79 -0.20
CA GLY A 268 2.99 -7.45 0.39
C GLY A 268 1.70 -6.65 0.57
N TRP A 269 0.53 -7.18 0.22
CA TRP A 269 -0.77 -6.51 0.31
C TRP A 269 -1.70 -7.23 1.28
N PHE A 270 -2.36 -6.49 2.16
CA PHE A 270 -3.55 -6.96 2.87
C PHE A 270 -4.75 -6.88 1.93
N LEU A 271 -5.60 -7.89 1.93
CA LEU A 271 -6.73 -8.01 1.02
C LEU A 271 -8.04 -8.07 1.80
N GLY A 272 -9.00 -7.25 1.41
CA GLY A 272 -10.32 -7.19 2.01
C GLY A 272 -11.44 -7.11 0.97
N ARG A 273 -12.68 -7.21 1.45
CA ARG A 273 -13.90 -7.06 0.64
C ARG A 273 -14.93 -6.23 1.38
N SER A 274 -15.60 -5.34 0.67
CA SER A 274 -16.71 -4.55 1.19
C SER A 274 -17.72 -4.26 0.09
N GLY A 275 -18.99 -4.53 0.34
CA GLY A 275 -20.08 -4.27 -0.61
C GLY A 275 -19.92 -4.97 -1.98
N GLY A 276 -19.25 -6.13 -2.02
CA GLY A 276 -18.95 -6.86 -3.24
C GLY A 276 -17.60 -6.55 -3.88
N ASP A 277 -17.02 -5.38 -3.59
CA ASP A 277 -15.72 -4.98 -4.14
C ASP A 277 -14.57 -5.53 -3.33
N GLN A 278 -13.53 -5.97 -4.03
CA GLN A 278 -12.23 -6.30 -3.44
C GLN A 278 -11.37 -5.04 -3.38
N TYR A 279 -10.67 -4.87 -2.27
CA TYR A 279 -9.64 -3.84 -2.12
C TYR A 279 -8.35 -4.44 -1.56
N ALA A 280 -7.24 -3.77 -1.82
CA ALA A 280 -5.95 -4.14 -1.26
C ALA A 280 -5.32 -2.95 -0.52
N LEU A 281 -4.67 -3.24 0.62
CA LEU A 281 -4.05 -2.25 1.49
C LEU A 281 -2.56 -2.53 1.65
N ALA A 282 -1.73 -1.53 1.35
CA ALA A 282 -0.42 -1.40 1.96
C ALA A 282 -0.60 -0.64 3.28
N ARG A 283 -0.08 -1.18 4.38
CA ARG A 283 -0.36 -0.68 5.72
C ARG A 283 0.91 -0.40 6.52
N GLY A 284 1.03 0.80 7.10
CA GLY A 284 2.12 1.21 7.97
C GLY A 284 1.68 1.60 9.38
N TYR A 285 2.61 1.48 10.32
CA TYR A 285 2.41 1.94 11.71
C TYR A 285 1.97 3.41 11.73
N GLY A 286 1.11 3.77 12.67
CA GLY A 286 0.54 5.12 12.78
C GLY A 286 -0.63 5.38 11.84
N GLY A 287 -1.00 4.45 10.93
CA GLY A 287 -2.12 4.64 10.01
C GLY A 287 -1.70 5.13 8.62
N GLN A 288 -0.48 4.81 8.18
CA GLN A 288 -0.07 5.04 6.80
C GLN A 288 -0.73 3.99 5.91
N ILE A 289 -1.44 4.41 4.86
CA ILE A 289 -2.21 3.50 3.99
C ILE A 289 -2.04 3.90 2.52
N ILE A 290 -1.81 2.90 1.67
CA ILE A 290 -2.19 2.94 0.27
C ILE A 290 -3.31 1.91 0.11
N CYS A 291 -4.47 2.35 -0.41
CA CYS A 291 -5.59 1.45 -0.70
C CYS A 291 -5.87 1.50 -2.21
N ILE A 292 -6.05 0.34 -2.81
CA ILE A 292 -6.53 0.23 -4.19
C ILE A 292 -7.81 -0.60 -4.23
N ALA A 293 -8.76 -0.18 -5.05
CA ALA A 293 -9.96 -0.93 -5.39
C ALA A 293 -10.14 -0.91 -6.93
N PRO A 294 -9.57 -1.91 -7.64
CA PRO A 294 -9.54 -1.89 -9.10
C PRO A 294 -10.92 -1.84 -9.76
N SER A 295 -11.93 -2.57 -9.22
CA SER A 295 -13.32 -2.54 -9.72
C SER A 295 -13.95 -1.15 -9.63
N LEU A 296 -13.54 -0.34 -8.66
CA LEU A 296 -13.98 1.04 -8.46
C LEU A 296 -13.03 2.06 -9.11
N GLN A 297 -12.06 1.60 -9.86
CA GLN A 297 -11.02 2.45 -10.49
C GLN A 297 -10.36 3.41 -9.50
N MET A 298 -10.19 2.99 -8.25
CA MET A 298 -9.85 3.87 -7.13
C MET A 298 -8.48 3.57 -6.51
N THR A 299 -7.77 4.64 -6.19
CA THR A 299 -6.55 4.63 -5.35
C THR A 299 -6.64 5.68 -4.28
N VAL A 300 -6.29 5.31 -3.05
CA VAL A 300 -6.31 6.17 -1.86
C VAL A 300 -4.94 6.18 -1.21
N ALA A 301 -4.47 7.34 -0.81
CA ALA A 301 -3.33 7.52 0.07
C ALA A 301 -3.78 8.23 1.36
N ILE A 302 -3.49 7.63 2.51
CA ILE A 302 -3.72 8.24 3.81
C ILE A 302 -2.38 8.31 4.54
N THR A 303 -2.05 9.50 5.02
CA THR A 303 -0.93 9.70 5.94
C THR A 303 -1.46 10.12 7.31
N SER A 304 -0.78 9.66 8.35
CA SER A 304 -1.19 9.89 9.74
C SER A 304 0.04 10.09 10.61
N ASP A 305 -0.15 10.41 11.88
CA ASP A 305 0.93 10.56 12.85
C ASP A 305 1.76 9.28 12.97
N PRO A 306 3.02 9.27 12.51
CA PRO A 306 3.85 8.07 12.51
C PRO A 306 4.39 7.70 13.90
N THR A 307 4.11 8.49 14.92
CA THR A 307 4.58 8.27 16.30
C THR A 307 3.53 7.59 17.18
N ARG A 308 2.24 7.71 16.82
CA ARG A 308 1.11 7.15 17.56
C ARG A 308 0.72 5.76 17.03
N PRO A 309 0.29 4.82 17.89
CA PRO A 309 -0.11 3.49 17.44
C PRO A 309 -1.44 3.50 16.66
N ALA A 310 -1.54 2.65 15.64
CA ALA A 310 -2.78 2.35 14.94
C ALA A 310 -3.10 0.86 15.08
N ARG A 311 -3.75 0.48 16.19
CA ARG A 311 -4.16 -0.91 16.47
C ARG A 311 -5.48 -1.22 15.78
N SER A 312 -5.75 -2.50 15.50
CA SER A 312 -6.98 -2.94 14.79
C SER A 312 -8.27 -2.61 15.56
N GLY A 313 -8.26 -2.65 16.89
CA GLY A 313 -9.39 -2.22 17.75
C GLY A 313 -9.36 -0.74 18.15
N GLY A 314 -8.61 0.10 17.45
CA GLY A 314 -8.50 1.55 17.66
C GLY A 314 -8.38 2.25 16.31
N TYR A 315 -7.46 3.21 16.19
CA TYR A 315 -7.35 4.10 15.05
C TYR A 315 -7.30 3.37 13.67
N PHE A 316 -6.72 2.18 13.59
CA PHE A 316 -6.83 1.41 12.34
C PHE A 316 -8.26 0.95 12.05
N GLY A 317 -9.04 0.61 13.08
CA GLY A 317 -10.48 0.34 12.94
C GLY A 317 -11.24 1.56 12.42
N ASP A 318 -10.91 2.77 12.91
CA ASP A 318 -11.50 4.02 12.42
C ASP A 318 -11.15 4.28 10.95
N LEU A 319 -9.90 4.00 10.53
CA LEU A 319 -9.49 4.08 9.14
C LEU A 319 -10.21 3.06 8.25
N MET A 320 -10.45 1.84 8.75
CA MET A 320 -11.25 0.85 8.03
C MET A 320 -12.70 1.29 7.91
N ALA A 321 -13.29 1.86 8.96
CA ALA A 321 -14.64 2.45 8.92
C ALA A 321 -14.72 3.63 7.93
N LEU A 322 -13.67 4.43 7.80
CA LEU A 322 -13.57 5.48 6.77
C LEU A 322 -13.52 4.87 5.36
N ILE A 323 -12.66 3.86 5.14
CA ILE A 323 -12.49 3.23 3.83
C ILE A 323 -13.77 2.50 3.43
N GLU A 324 -14.24 1.56 4.25
CA GLU A 324 -15.37 0.69 3.91
C GLU A 324 -16.72 1.37 4.02
N GLY A 325 -16.88 2.32 4.98
CA GLY A 325 -18.13 2.98 5.29
C GLY A 325 -18.32 4.36 4.66
N ALA A 326 -17.31 4.92 4.00
CA ALA A 326 -17.42 6.21 3.33
C ALA A 326 -16.74 6.23 1.95
N ILE A 327 -15.45 5.87 1.85
CA ILE A 327 -14.68 6.02 0.60
C ILE A 327 -15.18 5.05 -0.48
N LEU A 328 -15.28 3.75 -0.18
CA LEU A 328 -15.79 2.76 -1.15
C LEU A 328 -17.25 3.05 -1.56
N PRO A 329 -18.19 3.39 -0.65
CA PRO A 329 -19.53 3.83 -1.04
C PRO A 329 -19.54 5.06 -1.94
N ALA A 330 -18.74 6.11 -1.64
CA ALA A 330 -18.64 7.30 -2.48
C ALA A 330 -18.17 6.95 -3.89
N ALA A 331 -17.16 6.06 -4.00
CA ALA A 331 -16.64 5.61 -5.29
C ALA A 331 -17.68 4.83 -6.12
N ARG A 332 -18.58 4.07 -5.48
CA ARG A 332 -19.68 3.37 -6.18
C ARG A 332 -20.70 4.34 -6.75
N ILE A 333 -21.06 5.38 -5.98
CA ILE A 333 -22.02 6.41 -6.45
C ILE A 333 -21.49 7.10 -7.72
N GLU A 334 -20.20 7.36 -7.80
CA GLU A 334 -19.58 8.04 -8.93
C GLU A 334 -19.53 7.19 -10.21
N LEU A 335 -19.60 5.87 -10.10
CA LEU A 335 -19.59 4.94 -11.23
C LEU A 335 -21.00 4.48 -11.65
N ALA A 336 -22.03 4.79 -10.86
CA ALA A 336 -23.42 4.43 -11.13
C ALA A 336 -24.08 5.43 -12.09
#